data_4a0406206ff1f2790a287f0491c910bd
#
_entry.id   4a0406206ff1f2790a287f0491c910bd
#
_cell.length_a   1.000
_cell.length_b   1.000
_cell.length_c   1.000
_cell.angle_alpha   90.00
_cell.angle_beta   90.00
_cell.angle_gamma   90.00
#
_symmetry.space_group_name_H-M   'P 1'
#
loop_
_entity.id
_entity.type
_entity.pdbx_description
1 polymer ?
#
loop_
_entity_poly.entity_id
_entity_poly.type
_entity_poly.pdbx_seq_one_letter_code
_entity_poly.pdbx_strand_id
1 'polypeptide(L)'
;MIDRQAPVPPGSTQTWDGPDGPRTGDPGDPAGPGGPGSAGSAVPLPVRQRTGRWLVLAGVFVCAACGLVYELELVALAAYLMGDSVAQTSVVLSVMVFAMGIGSLAAKRLRRHAAAGFGAVEAALALVGGCSAMALYAVFAWTGDWGGMWASGPRCLLVAFSLATGLLIGAEVPLLMELIQRIRRQDAGGAVADLSAADYVGALVGGLAFPFLLLPALGQLTGALITGAVNAVVGGALVLGLFRHDLTRRARRLLFTANVCVLVVLATAAVLVDDFERAARQALYGPDVRVAVHTDVQEVLLTGGRDGRPLNLFLDGRLRVDGRDELRYHEALVHPAMAGRHARVLVLGGGDGLAVREVLRHPGVRRVDVVERDAGVVSLARTDPALSRLNAHSLDDPRVHVVTADAFDWLRTAPAGAYDVVVSDLPHPGITASTKLYAQEFYGLARQVLGPGGRLVVHGGSVASRRRDFWTLDATLRAAGLRTTAYRVRGRQSGYAAGPDRGPADTASAHHDWGFVLAADRHAPRPRLDPAAPRPRTLTDASLAADVRAAEHTRVPGLPPSTLVHPRYGE
;
A
#
# COMPACT_ATOMS: atom_id res chain seq x y z
N MET A 1 -2.01 -42.25 -22.02
CA MET A 1 -1.41 -42.54 -23.35
C MET A 1 -0.05 -41.88 -23.32
N ILE A 2 0.94 -42.70 -23.06
CA ILE A 2 2.34 -42.30 -22.84
C ILE A 2 3.02 -42.48 -24.19
N ASP A 3 3.55 -41.44 -24.78
CA ASP A 3 4.35 -41.52 -26.00
C ASP A 3 5.82 -41.36 -25.68
N ARG A 4 6.54 -42.40 -26.11
CA ARG A 4 7.98 -42.59 -25.87
C ARG A 4 8.80 -41.78 -26.92
N GLN A 5 9.70 -40.96 -26.48
CA GLN A 5 10.78 -40.44 -27.30
C GLN A 5 11.97 -41.39 -27.32
N ALA A 6 12.39 -41.71 -28.53
CA ALA A 6 13.55 -42.56 -28.83
C ALA A 6 14.88 -41.82 -28.66
N PRO A 7 16.00 -42.54 -28.44
CA PRO A 7 17.31 -41.94 -28.18
C PRO A 7 18.09 -41.61 -29.46
N VAL A 8 18.82 -40.49 -29.37
CA VAL A 8 19.77 -40.03 -30.41
C VAL A 8 21.14 -40.75 -30.23
N PRO A 9 21.77 -41.25 -31.30
CA PRO A 9 23.09 -41.91 -31.24
C PRO A 9 24.25 -40.91 -31.17
N PRO A 10 25.42 -41.33 -30.60
CA PRO A 10 26.62 -40.50 -30.56
C PRO A 10 27.51 -40.75 -31.78
N GLY A 11 28.18 -39.74 -32.24
CA GLY A 11 29.31 -39.91 -33.15
C GLY A 11 29.53 -38.78 -34.13
N SER A 12 30.56 -38.00 -33.94
CA SER A 12 31.77 -38.02 -34.75
C SER A 12 32.61 -36.76 -34.45
N THR A 13 33.75 -37.03 -33.88
CA THR A 13 34.92 -36.14 -33.82
C THR A 13 35.44 -35.93 -35.24
N GLN A 14 35.46 -34.67 -35.70
CA GLN A 14 36.28 -34.29 -36.84
C GLN A 14 37.54 -33.57 -36.33
N THR A 15 38.64 -34.29 -36.41
CA THR A 15 40.01 -33.80 -36.37
C THR A 15 40.32 -33.05 -37.67
N TRP A 16 40.82 -31.85 -37.55
CA TRP A 16 41.44 -31.14 -38.67
C TRP A 16 42.98 -31.31 -38.58
N ASP A 17 43.49 -32.08 -39.48
CA ASP A 17 44.96 -32.19 -39.77
C ASP A 17 45.39 -31.02 -40.65
N GLY A 18 46.45 -30.33 -40.23
CA GLY A 18 47.18 -29.36 -41.06
C GLY A 18 48.19 -30.01 -42.01
N PRO A 19 48.69 -29.30 -42.94
CA PRO A 19 49.97 -29.72 -43.54
C PRO A 19 51.12 -28.79 -43.19
N ASP A 20 52.25 -29.48 -42.92
CA ASP A 20 53.59 -29.01 -42.67
C ASP A 20 54.23 -28.24 -43.85
N GLY A 21 55.26 -27.44 -43.51
CA GLY A 21 56.36 -27.17 -44.41
C GLY A 21 57.14 -25.89 -44.08
N PRO A 22 58.45 -26.01 -43.81
CA PRO A 22 59.26 -24.90 -43.35
C PRO A 22 59.96 -24.17 -44.56
N ARG A 23 60.17 -22.85 -44.42
CA ARG A 23 61.18 -22.14 -45.22
C ARG A 23 61.95 -21.14 -44.35
N THR A 24 63.22 -21.41 -44.40
CA THR A 24 64.35 -20.68 -43.88
C THR A 24 64.70 -19.43 -44.71
N GLY A 25 65.32 -18.45 -44.01
CA GLY A 25 66.23 -17.43 -44.55
C GLY A 25 65.59 -16.07 -44.78
N ASP A 26 66.10 -15.01 -44.38
CA ASP A 26 67.42 -14.42 -44.21
C ASP A 26 67.29 -13.01 -43.61
N PRO A 27 68.23 -12.40 -42.96
CA PRO A 27 68.10 -11.19 -42.18
C PRO A 27 68.46 -9.93 -42.98
N GLY A 28 67.78 -8.83 -42.64
CA GLY A 28 68.30 -7.51 -43.09
C GLY A 28 67.19 -6.50 -43.35
N ASP A 29 66.98 -5.59 -42.43
CA ASP A 29 67.13 -4.17 -42.65
C ASP A 29 66.17 -3.33 -41.81
N PRO A 30 66.34 -2.02 -41.64
CA PRO A 30 66.41 -1.42 -40.33
C PRO A 30 65.13 -0.63 -39.90
N ALA A 31 65.07 -0.35 -38.61
CA ALA A 31 64.08 0.40 -37.89
C ALA A 31 63.67 1.71 -38.57
N GLY A 32 62.37 1.81 -38.89
CA GLY A 32 61.67 3.07 -39.07
C GLY A 32 61.09 3.56 -37.72
N PRO A 33 61.11 4.85 -37.40
CA PRO A 33 60.63 5.34 -36.13
C PRO A 33 59.10 5.25 -36.05
N GLY A 34 58.62 4.32 -35.23
CA GLY A 34 57.22 4.25 -34.88
C GLY A 34 56.81 5.53 -34.17
N GLY A 35 55.89 6.26 -34.81
CA GLY A 35 55.28 7.43 -34.22
C GLY A 35 54.61 7.09 -32.88
N PRO A 36 54.61 8.02 -31.91
CA PRO A 36 53.98 7.79 -30.62
C PRO A 36 52.47 7.65 -30.82
N GLY A 37 51.98 6.40 -30.70
CA GLY A 37 50.56 6.17 -30.53
C GLY A 37 50.08 7.05 -29.42
N SER A 38 49.09 7.87 -29.72
CA SER A 38 48.44 8.76 -28.79
C SER A 38 47.96 7.99 -27.55
N ALA A 39 48.82 7.90 -26.56
CA ALA A 39 48.45 7.51 -25.19
C ALA A 39 47.47 8.58 -24.70
N GLY A 40 46.17 8.32 -24.84
CA GLY A 40 45.15 9.15 -24.24
C GLY A 40 45.49 9.28 -22.76
N SER A 41 45.82 10.50 -22.34
CA SER A 41 46.21 10.86 -20.99
C SER A 41 45.15 10.38 -19.99
N ALA A 42 45.55 9.48 -19.09
CA ALA A 42 44.75 9.14 -17.92
C ALA A 42 44.54 10.42 -17.10
N VAL A 43 43.28 10.79 -16.87
CA VAL A 43 42.95 11.95 -16.07
C VAL A 43 43.41 11.67 -14.63
N PRO A 44 44.28 12.53 -14.04
CA PRO A 44 44.74 12.31 -12.67
C PRO A 44 43.58 12.44 -11.68
N LEU A 45 43.27 11.35 -11.00
CA LEU A 45 42.30 11.37 -9.89
C LEU A 45 42.95 12.09 -8.68
N PRO A 46 42.15 12.85 -7.89
CA PRO A 46 42.64 13.54 -6.71
C PRO A 46 43.02 12.61 -5.55
N VAL A 47 42.74 11.31 -5.67
CA VAL A 47 42.95 10.27 -4.65
C VAL A 47 43.62 9.02 -5.26
N ARG A 48 44.27 8.19 -4.42
CA ARG A 48 44.84 6.90 -4.82
C ARG A 48 43.78 6.04 -5.51
N GLN A 49 44.13 5.32 -6.59
CA GLN A 49 43.16 4.53 -7.39
C GLN A 49 42.29 3.58 -6.57
N ARG A 50 42.84 2.92 -5.54
CA ARG A 50 42.06 2.05 -4.63
C ARG A 50 40.99 2.83 -3.88
N THR A 51 41.32 3.99 -3.32
CA THR A 51 40.38 4.85 -2.61
C THR A 51 39.30 5.39 -3.55
N GLY A 52 39.67 5.81 -4.75
CA GLY A 52 38.70 6.26 -5.76
C GLY A 52 37.68 5.19 -6.13
N ARG A 53 38.12 3.92 -6.28
CA ARG A 53 37.22 2.78 -6.54
C ARG A 53 36.21 2.58 -5.40
N TRP A 54 36.68 2.54 -4.15
CA TRP A 54 35.79 2.35 -3.01
C TRP A 54 34.79 3.49 -2.86
N LEU A 55 35.19 4.74 -3.14
CA LEU A 55 34.28 5.88 -3.11
C LEU A 55 33.19 5.78 -4.18
N VAL A 56 33.55 5.32 -5.39
CA VAL A 56 32.54 5.11 -6.45
C VAL A 56 31.58 3.98 -6.07
N LEU A 57 32.09 2.85 -5.60
CA LEU A 57 31.23 1.72 -5.19
C LEU A 57 30.33 2.09 -4.02
N ALA A 58 30.84 2.85 -3.03
CA ALA A 58 30.02 3.37 -1.94
C ALA A 58 28.94 4.34 -2.44
N GLY A 59 29.29 5.20 -3.41
CA GLY A 59 28.30 6.09 -4.04
C GLY A 59 27.21 5.33 -4.78
N VAL A 60 27.60 4.34 -5.60
CA VAL A 60 26.64 3.46 -6.29
C VAL A 60 25.72 2.75 -5.31
N PHE A 61 26.29 2.19 -4.25
CA PHE A 61 25.52 1.54 -3.19
C PHE A 61 24.44 2.48 -2.61
N VAL A 62 24.80 3.73 -2.30
CA VAL A 62 23.84 4.69 -1.73
C VAL A 62 22.81 5.14 -2.77
N CYS A 63 23.23 5.44 -4.00
CA CYS A 63 22.33 5.85 -5.08
C CYS A 63 21.32 4.73 -5.39
N ALA A 64 21.76 3.48 -5.47
CA ALA A 64 20.89 2.33 -5.68
C ALA A 64 19.90 2.12 -4.52
N ALA A 65 20.36 2.32 -3.27
CA ALA A 65 19.48 2.29 -2.10
C ALA A 65 18.40 3.37 -2.19
N CYS A 66 18.77 4.60 -2.53
CA CYS A 66 17.82 5.70 -2.74
C CYS A 66 16.85 5.41 -3.89
N GLY A 67 17.34 4.86 -5.00
CA GLY A 67 16.53 4.50 -6.17
C GLY A 67 15.40 3.53 -5.79
N LEU A 68 15.72 2.47 -5.05
CA LEU A 68 14.71 1.50 -4.62
C LEU A 68 13.75 2.08 -3.56
N VAL A 69 14.25 2.97 -2.68
CA VAL A 69 13.37 3.70 -1.75
C VAL A 69 12.32 4.51 -2.49
N TYR A 70 12.69 5.26 -3.55
CA TYR A 70 11.72 6.02 -4.36
C TYR A 70 10.68 5.14 -5.04
N GLU A 71 11.09 3.96 -5.52
CA GLU A 71 10.20 2.99 -6.13
C GLU A 71 9.15 2.49 -5.12
N LEU A 72 9.60 2.03 -3.96
CA LEU A 72 8.73 1.51 -2.90
C LEU A 72 7.84 2.60 -2.31
N GLU A 73 8.32 3.81 -2.24
CA GLU A 73 7.56 4.96 -1.78
C GLU A 73 6.39 5.30 -2.71
N LEU A 74 6.64 5.35 -4.03
CA LEU A 74 5.57 5.55 -5.01
C LEU A 74 4.54 4.42 -4.96
N VAL A 75 4.97 3.16 -4.77
CA VAL A 75 4.07 2.02 -4.59
C VAL A 75 3.23 2.16 -3.31
N ALA A 76 3.87 2.49 -2.19
CA ALA A 76 3.19 2.63 -0.91
C ALA A 76 2.17 3.78 -0.94
N LEU A 77 2.57 4.93 -1.50
CA LEU A 77 1.70 6.10 -1.62
C LEU A 77 0.53 5.84 -2.58
N ALA A 78 0.76 5.15 -3.69
CA ALA A 78 -0.29 4.76 -4.61
C ALA A 78 -1.32 3.83 -3.95
N ALA A 79 -0.86 2.83 -3.20
CA ALA A 79 -1.73 1.93 -2.45
C ALA A 79 -2.52 2.68 -1.35
N TYR A 80 -1.88 3.62 -0.66
CA TYR A 80 -2.52 4.44 0.37
C TYR A 80 -3.59 5.38 -0.19
N LEU A 81 -3.27 6.14 -1.25
CA LEU A 81 -4.17 7.17 -1.80
C LEU A 81 -5.27 6.60 -2.70
N MET A 82 -4.98 5.53 -3.45
CA MET A 82 -5.89 5.03 -4.49
C MET A 82 -6.54 3.69 -4.17
N GLY A 83 -6.16 3.03 -3.07
CA GLY A 83 -6.62 1.67 -2.75
C GLY A 83 -5.99 0.62 -3.67
N ASP A 84 -6.62 -0.50 -3.88
CA ASP A 84 -6.19 -1.63 -4.72
C ASP A 84 -4.66 -1.78 -4.89
N SER A 85 -4.01 -2.30 -3.82
CA SER A 85 -2.55 -2.37 -3.73
C SER A 85 -1.90 -3.17 -4.86
N VAL A 86 -2.55 -4.23 -5.35
CA VAL A 86 -1.97 -5.11 -6.38
C VAL A 86 -1.95 -4.43 -7.75
N ALA A 87 -3.07 -3.83 -8.16
CA ALA A 87 -3.16 -3.15 -9.45
C ALA A 87 -2.24 -1.92 -9.50
N GLN A 88 -2.23 -1.11 -8.43
CA GLN A 88 -1.38 0.07 -8.36
C GLN A 88 0.11 -0.30 -8.35
N THR A 89 0.51 -1.31 -7.56
CA THR A 89 1.87 -1.85 -7.55
C THR A 89 2.30 -2.31 -8.94
N SER A 90 1.43 -3.07 -9.62
CA SER A 90 1.70 -3.57 -10.98
C SER A 90 1.90 -2.43 -11.98
N VAL A 91 1.09 -1.38 -11.91
CA VAL A 91 1.22 -0.20 -12.79
C VAL A 91 2.53 0.52 -12.53
N VAL A 92 2.84 0.86 -11.28
CA VAL A 92 4.08 1.58 -10.91
C VAL A 92 5.29 0.80 -11.37
N LEU A 93 5.41 -0.49 -10.98
CA LEU A 93 6.56 -1.33 -11.34
C LEU A 93 6.70 -1.50 -12.85
N SER A 94 5.62 -1.76 -13.57
CA SER A 94 5.66 -1.95 -15.03
C SER A 94 6.10 -0.68 -15.75
N VAL A 95 5.57 0.48 -15.36
CA VAL A 95 5.94 1.78 -15.93
C VAL A 95 7.41 2.11 -15.62
N MET A 96 7.85 1.88 -14.38
CA MET A 96 9.24 2.15 -13.98
C MET A 96 10.22 1.27 -14.73
N VAL A 97 10.01 -0.04 -14.79
CA VAL A 97 10.89 -0.98 -15.52
C VAL A 97 10.98 -0.61 -17.01
N PHE A 98 9.84 -0.28 -17.63
CA PHE A 98 9.81 0.21 -19.00
C PHE A 98 10.61 1.51 -19.18
N ALA A 99 10.40 2.47 -18.27
CA ALA A 99 11.10 3.76 -18.27
C ALA A 99 12.61 3.60 -18.03
N MET A 100 13.04 2.66 -17.16
CA MET A 100 14.45 2.34 -16.95
C MET A 100 15.12 1.86 -18.24
N GLY A 101 14.43 1.04 -19.04
CA GLY A 101 14.91 0.65 -20.36
C GLY A 101 15.15 1.83 -21.30
N ILE A 102 14.19 2.77 -21.35
CA ILE A 102 14.31 4.01 -22.14
C ILE A 102 15.45 4.89 -21.61
N GLY A 103 15.56 5.07 -20.28
CA GLY A 103 16.62 5.83 -19.63
C GLY A 103 18.01 5.30 -19.96
N SER A 104 18.19 3.98 -19.91
CA SER A 104 19.44 3.31 -20.29
C SER A 104 19.81 3.58 -21.77
N LEU A 105 18.83 3.59 -22.65
CA LEU A 105 19.06 3.95 -24.06
C LEU A 105 19.41 5.44 -24.23
N ALA A 106 18.72 6.32 -23.52
CA ALA A 106 18.95 7.77 -23.55
C ALA A 106 20.33 8.15 -23.01
N ALA A 107 20.84 7.43 -22.03
CA ALA A 107 22.18 7.62 -21.45
C ALA A 107 23.31 7.50 -22.51
N LYS A 108 23.10 6.77 -23.62
CA LYS A 108 24.07 6.68 -24.72
C LYS A 108 24.45 8.04 -25.29
N ARG A 109 23.53 9.01 -25.29
CA ARG A 109 23.77 10.39 -25.77
C ARG A 109 24.63 11.19 -24.80
N LEU A 110 24.62 10.84 -23.51
CA LEU A 110 25.34 11.53 -22.43
C LEU A 110 26.76 10.97 -22.19
N ARG A 111 27.12 9.82 -22.79
CA ARG A 111 28.41 9.15 -22.57
C ARG A 111 29.64 10.05 -22.76
N ARG A 112 29.59 10.97 -23.74
CA ARG A 112 30.70 11.92 -23.98
C ARG A 112 30.96 12.85 -22.79
N HIS A 113 29.94 13.14 -22.01
CA HIS A 113 29.95 14.00 -20.83
C HIS A 113 29.45 13.24 -19.61
N ALA A 114 29.90 11.99 -19.41
CA ALA A 114 29.35 11.06 -18.44
C ALA A 114 29.28 11.65 -17.01
N ALA A 115 30.34 12.35 -16.55
CA ALA A 115 30.35 12.99 -15.24
C ALA A 115 29.29 14.08 -15.10
N ALA A 116 29.14 14.92 -16.12
CA ALA A 116 28.12 15.96 -16.09
C ALA A 116 26.71 15.37 -16.23
N GLY A 117 26.55 14.35 -17.07
CA GLY A 117 25.29 13.63 -17.26
C GLY A 117 24.83 12.94 -15.98
N PHE A 118 25.73 12.21 -15.31
CA PHE A 118 25.45 11.55 -14.03
C PHE A 118 25.04 12.55 -12.96
N GLY A 119 25.82 13.65 -12.77
CA GLY A 119 25.46 14.66 -11.80
C GLY A 119 24.12 15.37 -12.06
N ALA A 120 23.75 15.54 -13.33
CA ALA A 120 22.45 16.10 -13.70
C ALA A 120 21.31 15.10 -13.43
N VAL A 121 21.53 13.81 -13.70
CA VAL A 121 20.57 12.73 -13.41
C VAL A 121 20.34 12.62 -11.90
N GLU A 122 21.42 12.60 -11.09
CA GLU A 122 21.28 12.53 -9.63
C GLU A 122 20.56 13.73 -9.03
N ALA A 123 20.90 14.94 -9.47
CA ALA A 123 20.20 16.14 -9.00
C ALA A 123 18.71 16.14 -9.41
N ALA A 124 18.40 15.66 -10.62
CA ALA A 124 17.02 15.54 -11.07
C ALA A 124 16.28 14.44 -10.31
N LEU A 125 16.91 13.28 -10.08
CA LEU A 125 16.35 12.17 -9.31
C LEU A 125 16.08 12.54 -7.86
N ALA A 126 17.02 13.24 -7.22
CA ALA A 126 16.85 13.77 -5.87
C ALA A 126 15.65 14.73 -5.76
N LEU A 127 15.46 15.61 -6.75
CA LEU A 127 14.35 16.54 -6.77
C LEU A 127 13.02 15.82 -7.07
N VAL A 128 12.98 15.03 -8.14
CA VAL A 128 11.77 14.35 -8.60
C VAL A 128 11.33 13.30 -7.58
N GLY A 129 12.25 12.43 -7.14
CA GLY A 129 11.97 11.41 -6.14
C GLY A 129 11.64 12.03 -4.78
N GLY A 130 12.47 12.96 -4.29
CA GLY A 130 12.27 13.58 -2.99
C GLY A 130 10.98 14.40 -2.87
N CYS A 131 10.51 15.03 -3.96
CA CYS A 131 9.27 15.81 -3.96
C CYS A 131 8.03 15.02 -4.44
N SER A 132 8.19 13.80 -4.92
CA SER A 132 7.11 13.01 -5.53
C SER A 132 5.95 12.75 -4.57
N ALA A 133 6.24 12.36 -3.34
CA ALA A 133 5.25 12.09 -2.31
C ALA A 133 4.42 13.33 -1.98
N MET A 134 5.08 14.46 -1.75
CA MET A 134 4.41 15.73 -1.44
C MET A 134 3.54 16.19 -2.61
N ALA A 135 4.03 16.09 -3.84
CA ALA A 135 3.28 16.49 -5.03
C ALA A 135 2.06 15.60 -5.29
N LEU A 136 2.20 14.27 -5.13
CA LEU A 136 1.08 13.32 -5.25
C LEU A 136 0.03 13.57 -4.19
N TYR A 137 0.47 13.75 -2.93
CA TYR A 137 -0.44 14.03 -1.83
C TYR A 137 -1.15 15.38 -2.00
N ALA A 138 -0.44 16.42 -2.50
CA ALA A 138 -1.03 17.70 -2.84
C ALA A 138 -2.13 17.57 -3.89
N VAL A 139 -1.83 16.93 -5.03
CA VAL A 139 -2.82 16.76 -6.09
C VAL A 139 -4.01 15.96 -5.59
N PHE A 140 -3.79 14.89 -4.83
CA PHE A 140 -4.87 14.11 -4.24
C PHE A 140 -5.74 14.95 -3.30
N ALA A 141 -5.13 15.75 -2.40
CA ALA A 141 -5.84 16.52 -1.40
C ALA A 141 -6.66 17.68 -2.00
N TRP A 142 -6.13 18.36 -3.03
CA TRP A 142 -6.79 19.56 -3.56
C TRP A 142 -7.56 19.34 -4.86
N THR A 143 -7.40 18.21 -5.55
CA THR A 143 -8.12 17.93 -6.80
C THR A 143 -9.11 16.78 -6.71
N GLY A 144 -9.15 16.06 -5.59
CA GLY A 144 -10.02 14.88 -5.40
C GLY A 144 -11.52 15.15 -5.59
N ASP A 145 -11.96 16.37 -5.29
CA ASP A 145 -13.36 16.79 -5.46
C ASP A 145 -13.66 17.42 -6.83
N TRP A 146 -12.64 17.61 -7.68
CA TRP A 146 -12.83 18.17 -9.01
C TRP A 146 -13.29 17.09 -9.98
N GLY A 147 -14.55 17.16 -10.39
CA GLY A 147 -15.15 16.22 -11.32
C GLY A 147 -14.52 16.19 -12.72
N GLY A 148 -14.89 15.19 -13.52
CA GLY A 148 -14.49 15.06 -14.93
C GLY A 148 -13.04 14.62 -15.12
N MET A 149 -12.30 15.29 -15.99
CA MET A 149 -10.92 14.95 -16.36
C MET A 149 -9.94 15.01 -15.18
N TRP A 150 -10.20 15.85 -14.17
CA TRP A 150 -9.37 16.03 -12.99
C TRP A 150 -9.45 14.87 -11.98
N ALA A 151 -10.51 14.06 -12.02
CA ALA A 151 -10.64 12.85 -11.19
C ALA A 151 -9.53 11.83 -11.47
N SER A 152 -8.93 11.87 -12.67
CA SER A 152 -7.79 11.02 -13.05
C SER A 152 -6.43 11.66 -12.72
N GLY A 153 -6.39 12.89 -12.19
CA GLY A 153 -5.18 13.66 -11.91
C GLY A 153 -4.14 12.90 -11.08
N PRO A 154 -4.49 12.35 -9.92
CA PRO A 154 -3.56 11.58 -9.09
C PRO A 154 -2.97 10.36 -9.82
N ARG A 155 -3.77 9.62 -10.59
CA ARG A 155 -3.31 8.47 -11.39
C ARG A 155 -2.35 8.90 -12.50
N CYS A 156 -2.67 9.97 -13.23
CA CYS A 156 -1.79 10.50 -14.27
C CYS A 156 -0.46 10.99 -13.68
N LEU A 157 -0.50 11.66 -12.54
CA LEU A 157 0.68 12.15 -11.87
C LEU A 157 1.55 11.00 -11.33
N LEU A 158 0.93 9.95 -10.78
CA LEU A 158 1.63 8.74 -10.36
C LEU A 158 2.39 8.10 -11.53
N VAL A 159 1.73 7.92 -12.67
CA VAL A 159 2.38 7.40 -13.89
C VAL A 159 3.50 8.32 -14.36
N ALA A 160 3.30 9.63 -14.31
CA ALA A 160 4.33 10.61 -14.69
C ALA A 160 5.56 10.55 -13.77
N PHE A 161 5.37 10.46 -12.45
CA PHE A 161 6.48 10.28 -11.51
C PHE A 161 7.17 8.93 -11.68
N SER A 162 6.42 7.84 -11.83
CA SER A 162 6.99 6.51 -12.10
C SER A 162 7.82 6.50 -13.38
N LEU A 163 7.33 7.14 -14.45
CA LEU A 163 8.06 7.28 -15.71
C LEU A 163 9.33 8.12 -15.54
N ALA A 164 9.23 9.28 -14.88
CA ALA A 164 10.37 10.18 -14.69
C ALA A 164 11.45 9.55 -13.81
N THR A 165 11.07 8.97 -12.67
CA THR A 165 11.99 8.29 -11.75
C THR A 165 12.65 7.09 -12.41
N GLY A 166 11.87 6.23 -13.09
CA GLY A 166 12.40 5.07 -13.80
C GLY A 166 13.36 5.47 -14.93
N LEU A 167 13.08 6.53 -15.68
CA LEU A 167 13.97 7.03 -16.73
C LEU A 167 15.30 7.53 -16.16
N LEU A 168 15.29 8.21 -15.02
CA LEU A 168 16.49 8.72 -14.36
C LEU A 168 17.32 7.58 -13.78
N ILE A 169 16.70 6.64 -13.03
CA ILE A 169 17.38 5.44 -12.49
C ILE A 169 17.98 4.61 -13.63
N GLY A 170 17.24 4.41 -14.73
CA GLY A 170 17.73 3.67 -15.88
C GLY A 170 18.92 4.31 -16.59
N ALA A 171 19.07 5.64 -16.50
CA ALA A 171 20.22 6.35 -17.06
C ALA A 171 21.46 6.29 -16.15
N GLU A 172 21.32 6.04 -14.87
CA GLU A 172 22.39 6.04 -13.87
C GLU A 172 23.45 4.99 -14.13
N VAL A 173 23.06 3.71 -14.25
CA VAL A 173 23.98 2.57 -14.40
C VAL A 173 24.90 2.70 -15.61
N PRO A 174 24.41 3.01 -16.84
CA PRO A 174 25.29 3.19 -18.00
C PRO A 174 26.29 4.34 -17.86
N LEU A 175 25.91 5.42 -17.17
CA LEU A 175 26.80 6.56 -16.92
C LEU A 175 27.87 6.22 -15.89
N LEU A 176 27.52 5.50 -14.83
CA LEU A 176 28.46 4.99 -13.83
C LEU A 176 29.46 3.99 -14.44
N MET A 177 28.99 3.09 -15.32
CA MET A 177 29.87 2.19 -16.06
C MET A 177 30.92 2.95 -16.87
N GLU A 178 30.51 3.99 -17.58
CA GLU A 178 31.43 4.83 -18.34
C GLU A 178 32.47 5.52 -17.45
N LEU A 179 32.05 6.00 -16.26
CA LEU A 179 32.93 6.64 -15.29
C LEU A 179 33.95 5.66 -14.68
N ILE A 180 33.53 4.44 -14.33
CA ILE A 180 34.43 3.40 -13.79
C ILE A 180 35.43 2.95 -14.83
N GLN A 181 35.01 2.78 -16.09
CA GLN A 181 35.90 2.39 -17.18
C GLN A 181 37.02 3.42 -17.45
N ARG A 182 36.76 4.71 -17.20
CA ARG A 182 37.78 5.77 -17.28
C ARG A 182 38.81 5.67 -16.17
N ILE A 183 38.46 5.10 -15.01
CA ILE A 183 39.42 4.86 -13.90
C ILE A 183 40.29 3.63 -14.14
N ARG A 184 39.77 2.61 -14.84
CA ARG A 184 40.43 1.32 -15.07
C ARG A 184 40.45 0.92 -16.56
N ARG A 185 41.59 1.03 -17.20
CA ARG A 185 41.78 0.63 -18.62
C ARG A 185 41.91 -0.89 -18.85
N GLN A 186 42.06 -1.73 -17.84
CA GLN A 186 42.53 -3.10 -18.01
C GLN A 186 41.57 -4.25 -17.69
N ASP A 187 40.39 -4.00 -17.11
CA ASP A 187 39.51 -5.09 -16.68
C ASP A 187 38.03 -4.68 -16.70
N ALA A 188 37.46 -4.59 -17.89
CA ALA A 188 36.06 -4.17 -18.07
C ALA A 188 35.06 -5.14 -17.37
N GLY A 189 35.32 -6.45 -17.42
CA GLY A 189 34.43 -7.46 -16.81
C GLY A 189 34.36 -7.41 -15.29
N GLY A 190 35.54 -7.28 -14.63
CA GLY A 190 35.59 -7.17 -13.18
C GLY A 190 34.98 -5.87 -12.64
N ALA A 191 35.10 -4.75 -13.38
CA ALA A 191 34.51 -3.48 -13.00
C ALA A 191 32.96 -3.52 -13.07
N VAL A 192 32.41 -4.22 -14.07
CA VAL A 192 30.95 -4.41 -14.22
C VAL A 192 30.40 -5.27 -13.08
N ALA A 193 31.10 -6.37 -12.73
CA ALA A 193 30.67 -7.24 -11.64
C ALA A 193 30.64 -6.51 -10.28
N ASP A 194 31.71 -5.73 -9.97
CA ASP A 194 31.79 -4.95 -8.74
C ASP A 194 30.67 -3.89 -8.65
N LEU A 195 30.39 -3.19 -9.78
CA LEU A 195 29.34 -2.19 -9.86
C LEU A 195 27.96 -2.81 -9.63
N SER A 196 27.68 -3.91 -10.33
CA SER A 196 26.41 -4.62 -10.19
C SER A 196 26.24 -5.19 -8.77
N ALA A 197 27.32 -5.68 -8.15
CA ALA A 197 27.26 -6.15 -6.76
C ALA A 197 26.95 -4.99 -5.80
N ALA A 198 27.58 -3.83 -5.95
CA ALA A 198 27.29 -2.65 -5.12
C ALA A 198 25.85 -2.15 -5.30
N ASP A 199 25.37 -2.15 -6.55
CA ASP A 199 24.01 -1.77 -6.93
C ASP A 199 22.96 -2.68 -6.26
N TYR A 200 23.09 -4.00 -6.45
CA TYR A 200 22.14 -4.96 -5.86
C TYR A 200 22.16 -4.97 -4.33
N VAL A 201 23.34 -4.83 -3.71
CA VAL A 201 23.43 -4.77 -2.24
C VAL A 201 22.84 -3.44 -1.74
N GLY A 202 23.08 -2.34 -2.45
CA GLY A 202 22.45 -1.04 -2.15
C GLY A 202 20.93 -1.12 -2.23
N ALA A 203 20.42 -1.67 -3.34
CA ALA A 203 18.99 -1.89 -3.53
C ALA A 203 18.38 -2.77 -2.41
N LEU A 204 19.04 -3.87 -2.04
CA LEU A 204 18.59 -4.72 -0.94
C LEU A 204 18.49 -3.93 0.38
N VAL A 205 19.52 -3.14 0.70
CA VAL A 205 19.52 -2.33 1.94
C VAL A 205 18.45 -1.26 1.90
N GLY A 206 18.29 -0.54 0.79
CA GLY A 206 17.22 0.45 0.61
C GLY A 206 15.83 -0.17 0.73
N GLY A 207 15.64 -1.34 0.09
CA GLY A 207 14.39 -2.09 0.13
C GLY A 207 13.99 -2.56 1.51
N LEU A 208 14.95 -2.94 2.35
CA LEU A 208 14.70 -3.29 3.74
C LEU A 208 14.58 -2.05 4.63
N ALA A 209 15.39 -1.03 4.39
CA ALA A 209 15.35 0.19 5.20
C ALA A 209 14.03 0.95 5.06
N PHE A 210 13.39 0.93 3.89
CA PHE A 210 12.15 1.66 3.66
C PHE A 210 11.02 1.20 4.60
N PRO A 211 10.54 -0.06 4.57
CA PRO A 211 9.40 -0.49 5.39
C PRO A 211 9.72 -0.65 6.87
N PHE A 212 10.97 -0.95 7.24
CA PHE A 212 11.32 -1.26 8.62
C PHE A 212 11.94 -0.10 9.39
N LEU A 213 12.49 0.90 8.70
CA LEU A 213 13.16 2.03 9.34
C LEU A 213 12.58 3.37 8.89
N LEU A 214 12.58 3.67 7.58
CA LEU A 214 12.22 5.01 7.09
C LEU A 214 10.73 5.28 7.30
N LEU A 215 9.88 4.38 6.87
CA LEU A 215 8.42 4.56 6.96
C LEU A 215 7.92 4.65 8.41
N PRO A 216 8.33 3.77 9.36
CA PRO A 216 7.89 3.88 10.75
C PRO A 216 8.47 5.07 11.49
N ALA A 217 9.75 5.45 11.22
CA ALA A 217 10.43 6.49 11.97
C ALA A 217 10.19 7.90 11.43
N LEU A 218 10.03 8.06 10.11
CA LEU A 218 10.00 9.37 9.44
C LEU A 218 8.65 9.63 8.72
N GLY A 219 7.87 8.59 8.46
CA GLY A 219 6.71 8.68 7.59
C GLY A 219 7.06 8.81 6.10
N GLN A 220 6.06 8.85 5.24
CA GLN A 220 6.26 8.87 3.78
C GLN A 220 6.88 10.18 3.28
N LEU A 221 6.32 11.33 3.66
CA LEU A 221 6.76 12.63 3.13
C LEU A 221 8.18 12.99 3.57
N THR A 222 8.48 12.85 4.85
CA THR A 222 9.82 13.14 5.40
C THR A 222 10.84 12.13 4.90
N GLY A 223 10.45 10.85 4.77
CA GLY A 223 11.29 9.79 4.22
C GLY A 223 11.78 10.10 2.81
N ALA A 224 10.86 10.52 1.91
CA ALA A 224 11.18 10.97 0.57
C ALA A 224 12.17 12.11 0.53
N LEU A 225 11.90 13.16 1.29
CA LEU A 225 12.73 14.35 1.33
C LEU A 225 14.15 14.05 1.83
N ILE A 226 14.29 13.23 2.88
CA ILE A 226 15.60 12.82 3.40
C ILE A 226 16.33 11.94 2.39
N THR A 227 15.65 10.98 1.77
CA THR A 227 16.23 10.15 0.70
C THR A 227 16.74 11.02 -0.45
N GLY A 228 15.95 12.02 -0.87
CA GLY A 228 16.35 13.00 -1.87
C GLY A 228 17.60 13.80 -1.44
N ALA A 229 17.65 14.25 -0.21
CA ALA A 229 18.81 14.98 0.31
C ALA A 229 20.07 14.10 0.35
N VAL A 230 19.97 12.85 0.80
CA VAL A 230 21.07 11.88 0.80
C VAL A 230 21.57 11.63 -0.63
N ASN A 231 20.66 11.40 -1.56
CA ASN A 231 21.00 11.18 -2.96
C ASN A 231 21.72 12.40 -3.59
N ALA A 232 21.19 13.61 -3.36
CA ALA A 232 21.81 14.84 -3.83
C ALA A 232 23.24 15.03 -3.27
N VAL A 233 23.43 14.79 -1.95
CA VAL A 233 24.74 14.92 -1.31
C VAL A 233 25.73 13.89 -1.87
N VAL A 234 25.35 12.63 -1.98
CA VAL A 234 26.24 11.56 -2.44
C VAL A 234 26.57 11.71 -3.93
N GLY A 235 25.57 11.90 -4.79
CA GLY A 235 25.75 12.15 -6.21
C GLY A 235 26.58 13.41 -6.48
N GLY A 236 26.27 14.50 -5.74
CA GLY A 236 27.05 15.74 -5.77
C GLY A 236 28.50 15.56 -5.33
N ALA A 237 28.75 14.83 -4.25
CA ALA A 237 30.10 14.54 -3.75
C ALA A 237 30.92 13.71 -4.73
N LEU A 238 30.30 12.69 -5.37
CA LEU A 238 30.97 11.91 -6.41
C LEU A 238 31.40 12.79 -7.60
N VAL A 239 30.48 13.59 -8.13
CA VAL A 239 30.72 14.34 -9.36
C VAL A 239 31.62 15.56 -9.09
N LEU A 240 31.32 16.35 -8.10
CA LEU A 240 32.04 17.61 -7.81
C LEU A 240 33.35 17.37 -7.05
N GLY A 241 33.46 16.25 -6.34
CA GLY A 241 34.68 15.84 -5.62
C GLY A 241 35.60 14.98 -6.46
N LEU A 242 35.17 13.76 -6.81
CA LEU A 242 36.01 12.74 -7.45
C LEU A 242 36.22 13.03 -8.93
N PHE A 243 35.15 13.38 -9.68
CA PHE A 243 35.21 13.60 -11.13
C PHE A 243 35.31 15.08 -11.52
N ARG A 244 35.76 15.95 -10.59
CA ARG A 244 35.87 17.40 -10.83
C ARG A 244 36.74 17.79 -12.03
N HIS A 245 37.70 16.96 -12.38
CA HIS A 245 38.63 17.19 -13.51
C HIS A 245 38.02 16.85 -14.88
N ASP A 246 36.95 16.03 -14.89
CA ASP A 246 36.21 15.70 -16.12
C ASP A 246 35.16 16.76 -16.46
N LEU A 247 34.96 17.74 -15.55
CA LEU A 247 33.97 18.79 -15.71
C LEU A 247 34.61 20.09 -16.24
N THR A 248 33.96 20.72 -17.21
CA THR A 248 34.27 22.10 -17.58
C THR A 248 33.92 23.03 -16.40
N ARG A 249 34.61 24.18 -16.31
CA ARG A 249 34.30 25.18 -15.28
C ARG A 249 32.83 25.62 -15.25
N ARG A 250 32.20 25.70 -16.43
CA ARG A 250 30.77 26.04 -16.56
C ARG A 250 29.87 24.90 -16.03
N ALA A 251 30.13 23.66 -16.46
CA ALA A 251 29.37 22.51 -16.01
C ALA A 251 29.48 22.32 -14.49
N ARG A 252 30.70 22.47 -13.92
CA ARG A 252 30.91 22.38 -12.47
C ARG A 252 30.11 23.43 -11.69
N ARG A 253 30.11 24.69 -12.15
CA ARG A 253 29.31 25.75 -11.50
C ARG A 253 27.82 25.47 -11.61
N LEU A 254 27.33 25.06 -12.80
CA LEU A 254 25.93 24.74 -13.01
C LEU A 254 25.45 23.58 -12.12
N LEU A 255 26.23 22.48 -12.09
CA LEU A 255 25.89 21.32 -11.25
C LEU A 255 25.96 21.65 -9.74
N PHE A 256 26.93 22.44 -9.32
CA PHE A 256 27.00 22.91 -7.93
C PHE A 256 25.78 23.74 -7.57
N THR A 257 25.43 24.72 -8.42
CA THR A 257 24.25 25.56 -8.19
C THR A 257 22.97 24.72 -8.21
N ALA A 258 22.79 23.82 -9.19
CA ALA A 258 21.64 22.93 -9.28
C ALA A 258 21.51 22.05 -8.02
N ASN A 259 22.61 21.45 -7.57
CA ASN A 259 22.59 20.59 -6.38
C ASN A 259 22.28 21.39 -5.10
N VAL A 260 22.85 22.59 -4.95
CA VAL A 260 22.51 23.48 -3.84
C VAL A 260 21.02 23.88 -3.90
N CYS A 261 20.51 24.24 -5.08
CA CYS A 261 19.09 24.56 -5.24
C CYS A 261 18.18 23.38 -4.86
N VAL A 262 18.53 22.16 -5.30
CA VAL A 262 17.79 20.94 -4.92
C VAL A 262 17.79 20.76 -3.40
N LEU A 263 18.97 20.85 -2.75
CA LEU A 263 19.05 20.71 -1.29
C LEU A 263 18.26 21.81 -0.55
N VAL A 264 18.28 23.06 -1.05
CA VAL A 264 17.48 24.14 -0.48
C VAL A 264 15.99 23.87 -0.63
N VAL A 265 15.54 23.38 -1.80
CA VAL A 265 14.13 23.01 -2.03
C VAL A 265 13.70 21.89 -1.08
N LEU A 266 14.50 20.81 -0.99
CA LEU A 266 14.22 19.68 -0.10
C LEU A 266 14.23 20.09 1.38
N ALA A 267 15.18 20.92 1.80
CA ALA A 267 15.24 21.43 3.17
C ALA A 267 14.03 22.33 3.49
N THR A 268 13.64 23.21 2.55
CA THR A 268 12.45 24.06 2.72
C THR A 268 11.19 23.21 2.82
N ALA A 269 11.05 22.20 1.94
CA ALA A 269 9.95 21.26 1.99
C ALA A 269 9.91 20.48 3.31
N ALA A 270 11.07 20.05 3.82
CA ALA A 270 11.17 19.34 5.11
C ALA A 270 10.76 20.22 6.31
N VAL A 271 11.09 21.51 6.28
CA VAL A 271 10.64 22.46 7.32
C VAL A 271 9.13 22.69 7.27
N LEU A 272 8.55 22.67 6.08
CA LEU A 272 7.12 22.94 5.86
C LEU A 272 6.25 21.66 5.87
N VAL A 273 6.81 20.47 6.09
CA VAL A 273 6.09 19.21 5.97
C VAL A 273 4.89 19.13 6.92
N ASP A 274 5.05 19.55 8.17
CA ASP A 274 3.97 19.51 9.17
C ASP A 274 2.83 20.48 8.83
N ASP A 275 3.18 21.67 8.32
CA ASP A 275 2.18 22.66 7.86
C ASP A 275 1.44 22.15 6.63
N PHE A 276 2.18 21.54 5.71
CA PHE A 276 1.61 20.92 4.51
C PHE A 276 0.67 19.75 4.86
N GLU A 277 1.09 18.84 5.75
CA GLU A 277 0.24 17.72 6.18
C GLU A 277 -1.04 18.21 6.85
N ARG A 278 -0.95 19.22 7.72
CA ARG A 278 -2.13 19.83 8.34
C ARG A 278 -3.07 20.43 7.31
N ALA A 279 -2.54 21.21 6.36
CA ALA A 279 -3.34 21.80 5.29
C ALA A 279 -3.98 20.75 4.37
N ALA A 280 -3.25 19.72 4.01
CA ALA A 280 -3.75 18.63 3.18
C ALA A 280 -4.83 17.79 3.90
N ARG A 281 -4.63 17.49 5.19
CA ARG A 281 -5.67 16.84 6.01
C ARG A 281 -6.92 17.71 6.11
N GLN A 282 -6.78 19.02 6.29
CA GLN A 282 -7.94 19.92 6.30
C GLN A 282 -8.66 19.98 4.95
N ALA A 283 -7.92 19.91 3.84
CA ALA A 283 -8.52 19.86 2.51
C ALA A 283 -9.31 18.55 2.27
N LEU A 284 -8.79 17.41 2.77
CA LEU A 284 -9.42 16.09 2.61
C LEU A 284 -10.60 15.87 3.56
N TYR A 285 -10.45 16.24 4.82
CA TYR A 285 -11.38 15.87 5.90
C TYR A 285 -12.16 17.06 6.48
N GLY A 286 -11.90 18.26 5.96
CA GLY A 286 -12.48 19.49 6.45
C GLY A 286 -11.69 20.12 7.61
N PRO A 287 -12.08 21.33 8.03
CA PRO A 287 -11.32 22.11 9.04
C PRO A 287 -11.42 21.55 10.47
N ASP A 288 -12.27 20.55 10.69
CA ASP A 288 -12.62 20.03 12.03
C ASP A 288 -11.76 18.82 12.45
N VAL A 289 -10.64 18.59 11.82
CA VAL A 289 -9.70 17.53 12.22
C VAL A 289 -9.23 17.79 13.65
N ARG A 290 -9.52 16.86 14.56
CA ARG A 290 -9.28 17.00 15.98
C ARG A 290 -8.19 16.07 16.52
N VAL A 291 -8.16 14.86 16.00
CA VAL A 291 -7.16 13.83 16.31
C VAL A 291 -6.68 13.26 14.99
N ALA A 292 -5.38 13.11 14.85
CA ALA A 292 -4.74 12.37 13.78
C ALA A 292 -3.55 11.64 14.40
N VAL A 293 -3.65 10.32 14.49
CA VAL A 293 -2.64 9.46 15.15
C VAL A 293 -2.35 8.27 14.25
N HIS A 294 -1.07 7.98 14.05
CA HIS A 294 -0.62 6.71 13.50
C HIS A 294 -0.47 5.71 14.65
N THR A 295 -1.23 4.64 14.56
CA THR A 295 -1.07 3.46 15.43
C THR A 295 -0.08 2.48 14.79
N ASP A 296 0.23 1.38 15.46
CA ASP A 296 1.05 0.31 14.88
C ASP A 296 0.37 -0.39 13.69
N VAL A 297 -0.92 -0.14 13.46
CA VAL A 297 -1.74 -0.84 12.46
C VAL A 297 -2.21 0.07 11.33
N GLN A 298 -2.63 1.31 11.65
CA GLN A 298 -3.30 2.19 10.70
C GLN A 298 -3.28 3.66 11.15
N GLU A 299 -3.60 4.57 10.22
CA GLU A 299 -3.88 5.97 10.58
C GLU A 299 -5.31 6.08 11.11
N VAL A 300 -5.45 6.70 12.29
CA VAL A 300 -6.74 6.97 12.94
C VAL A 300 -6.96 8.48 12.99
N LEU A 301 -8.09 8.94 12.43
CA LEU A 301 -8.42 10.34 12.37
C LEU A 301 -9.83 10.58 12.88
N LEU A 302 -10.00 11.58 13.77
CA LEU A 302 -11.29 12.02 14.28
C LEU A 302 -11.58 13.45 13.84
N THR A 303 -12.79 13.67 13.32
CA THR A 303 -13.31 15.00 13.01
C THR A 303 -14.60 15.26 13.78
N GLY A 304 -14.91 16.51 14.03
CA GLY A 304 -16.15 16.88 14.74
C GLY A 304 -16.18 16.45 16.21
N GLY A 305 -17.37 16.14 16.73
CA GLY A 305 -17.59 15.75 18.13
C GLY A 305 -17.53 16.91 19.13
N ARG A 306 -17.45 18.16 18.65
CA ARG A 306 -17.54 19.40 19.44
C ARG A 306 -18.54 20.35 18.78
N ASP A 307 -19.03 21.31 19.53
CA ASP A 307 -19.92 22.40 19.05
C ASP A 307 -21.15 21.89 18.26
N GLY A 308 -21.72 20.75 18.67
CA GLY A 308 -22.91 20.17 18.03
C GLY A 308 -22.63 19.48 16.69
N ARG A 309 -21.36 19.42 16.24
CA ARG A 309 -20.97 18.71 15.02
C ARG A 309 -20.87 17.21 15.27
N PRO A 310 -21.36 16.38 14.35
CA PRO A 310 -21.26 14.93 14.50
C PRO A 310 -19.80 14.49 14.49
N LEU A 311 -19.48 13.47 15.28
CA LEU A 311 -18.18 12.84 15.28
C LEU A 311 -18.05 11.95 14.04
N ASN A 312 -16.93 12.05 13.33
CA ASN A 312 -16.57 11.08 12.30
C ASN A 312 -15.24 10.43 12.65
N LEU A 313 -15.17 9.12 12.45
CA LEU A 313 -13.95 8.32 12.59
C LEU A 313 -13.53 7.83 11.22
N PHE A 314 -12.27 8.10 10.87
CA PHE A 314 -11.63 7.59 9.66
C PHE A 314 -10.49 6.64 10.06
N LEU A 315 -10.37 5.53 9.34
CA LEU A 315 -9.27 4.57 9.44
C LEU A 315 -8.65 4.44 8.05
N ASP A 316 -7.35 4.69 7.94
CA ASP A 316 -6.60 4.74 6.67
C ASP A 316 -7.34 5.57 5.60
N GLY A 317 -7.72 6.78 5.95
CA GLY A 317 -8.42 7.68 5.06
C GLY A 317 -9.87 7.34 4.74
N ARG A 318 -10.43 6.26 5.29
CA ARG A 318 -11.79 5.77 5.00
C ARG A 318 -12.73 6.05 6.16
N LEU A 319 -13.87 6.65 5.88
CA LEU A 319 -14.91 6.90 6.88
C LEU A 319 -15.47 5.57 7.41
N ARG A 320 -15.32 5.35 8.72
CA ARG A 320 -15.82 4.17 9.44
C ARG A 320 -17.06 4.49 10.28
N VAL A 321 -17.04 5.61 10.95
CA VAL A 321 -18.15 6.08 11.75
C VAL A 321 -18.56 7.46 11.28
N ASP A 322 -19.81 7.62 10.85
CA ASP A 322 -20.47 8.90 10.66
C ASP A 322 -21.44 9.09 11.83
N GLY A 323 -21.18 10.07 12.69
CA GLY A 323 -21.99 10.33 13.88
C GLY A 323 -23.47 10.66 13.63
N ARG A 324 -23.87 10.89 12.37
CA ARG A 324 -25.28 11.10 11.99
C ARG A 324 -26.01 9.80 11.68
N ASP A 325 -25.31 8.78 11.18
CA ASP A 325 -25.89 7.51 10.72
C ASP A 325 -25.37 6.27 11.47
N GLU A 326 -24.38 6.41 12.36
CA GLU A 326 -23.74 5.30 13.09
C GLU A 326 -24.78 4.47 13.85
N LEU A 327 -25.77 5.11 14.46
CA LEU A 327 -26.82 4.41 15.22
C LEU A 327 -27.62 3.46 14.32
N ARG A 328 -27.95 3.91 13.11
CA ARG A 328 -28.69 3.11 12.13
C ARG A 328 -27.91 1.88 11.68
N TYR A 329 -26.61 2.06 11.46
CA TYR A 329 -25.70 0.97 11.09
C TYR A 329 -25.59 -0.05 12.22
N HIS A 330 -25.25 0.39 13.44
CA HIS A 330 -25.02 -0.53 14.55
C HIS A 330 -26.30 -1.19 15.09
N GLU A 331 -27.42 -0.49 15.05
CA GLU A 331 -28.72 -1.13 15.34
C GLU A 331 -29.03 -2.25 14.34
N ALA A 332 -28.77 -2.01 13.04
CA ALA A 332 -29.00 -3.02 12.01
C ALA A 332 -28.02 -4.19 12.09
N LEU A 333 -26.75 -3.93 12.43
CA LEU A 333 -25.74 -4.96 12.63
C LEU A 333 -26.07 -5.86 13.83
N VAL A 334 -26.45 -5.28 14.96
CA VAL A 334 -26.51 -6.01 16.24
C VAL A 334 -27.89 -6.61 16.51
N HIS A 335 -28.95 -5.79 16.52
CA HIS A 335 -30.24 -6.23 17.06
C HIS A 335 -30.86 -7.45 16.37
N PRO A 336 -30.80 -7.63 15.03
CA PRO A 336 -31.37 -8.82 14.39
C PRO A 336 -30.68 -10.12 14.81
N ALA A 337 -29.38 -10.05 15.17
CA ALA A 337 -28.63 -11.20 15.65
C ALA A 337 -28.94 -11.55 17.12
N MET A 338 -29.41 -10.59 17.89
CA MET A 338 -29.65 -10.76 19.34
C MET A 338 -31.00 -11.39 19.66
N ALA A 339 -31.91 -11.56 18.70
CA ALA A 339 -33.23 -12.16 18.92
C ALA A 339 -33.14 -13.67 19.21
N GLY A 340 -32.99 -14.06 20.47
CA GLY A 340 -32.85 -15.41 21.00
C GLY A 340 -31.77 -15.50 22.06
N ARG A 341 -31.08 -16.65 22.23
CA ARG A 341 -29.97 -16.75 23.19
C ARG A 341 -28.85 -15.81 22.83
N HIS A 342 -28.39 -15.00 23.77
CA HIS A 342 -27.34 -13.99 23.57
C HIS A 342 -26.54 -13.71 24.86
N ALA A 343 -26.40 -14.69 25.73
CA ALA A 343 -25.67 -14.51 26.98
C ALA A 343 -24.16 -14.30 26.78
N ARG A 344 -23.59 -14.93 25.76
CA ARG A 344 -22.16 -14.81 25.41
C ARG A 344 -22.05 -14.33 23.97
N VAL A 345 -21.48 -13.15 23.79
CA VAL A 345 -21.34 -12.48 22.50
C VAL A 345 -19.87 -12.30 22.18
N LEU A 346 -19.50 -12.60 20.94
CA LEU A 346 -18.19 -12.27 20.36
C LEU A 346 -18.38 -11.14 19.35
N VAL A 347 -17.56 -10.11 19.45
CA VAL A 347 -17.46 -9.03 18.46
C VAL A 347 -16.08 -9.13 17.81
N LEU A 348 -16.03 -9.32 16.50
CA LEU A 348 -14.82 -9.33 15.69
C LEU A 348 -14.67 -7.96 15.04
N GLY A 349 -13.62 -7.22 15.38
CA GLY A 349 -13.48 -5.80 15.11
C GLY A 349 -14.27 -4.96 16.11
N GLY A 350 -14.74 -3.78 15.70
CA GLY A 350 -15.57 -2.90 16.54
C GLY A 350 -14.85 -2.30 17.73
N GLY A 351 -13.54 -2.05 17.59
CA GLY A 351 -12.70 -1.42 18.62
C GLY A 351 -13.15 0.00 19.01
N ASP A 352 -14.03 0.62 18.23
CA ASP A 352 -14.70 1.89 18.57
C ASP A 352 -15.77 1.75 19.68
N GLY A 353 -16.21 0.53 19.97
CA GLY A 353 -17.17 0.21 21.02
C GLY A 353 -18.65 0.44 20.66
N LEU A 354 -18.98 0.87 19.44
CA LEU A 354 -20.37 1.20 19.06
C LEU A 354 -21.25 -0.05 18.89
N ALA A 355 -20.70 -1.12 18.29
CA ALA A 355 -21.39 -2.41 18.24
C ALA A 355 -21.59 -2.99 19.66
N VAL A 356 -20.58 -2.86 20.52
CA VAL A 356 -20.63 -3.29 21.92
C VAL A 356 -21.71 -2.53 22.68
N ARG A 357 -21.85 -1.21 22.48
CA ARG A 357 -22.93 -0.38 23.03
C ARG A 357 -24.30 -1.00 22.73
N GLU A 358 -24.57 -1.37 21.50
CA GLU A 358 -25.86 -1.95 21.12
C GLU A 358 -26.04 -3.37 21.68
N VAL A 359 -24.98 -4.19 21.76
CA VAL A 359 -25.01 -5.51 22.41
C VAL A 359 -25.40 -5.38 23.88
N LEU A 360 -24.81 -4.45 24.62
CA LEU A 360 -25.06 -4.24 26.06
C LEU A 360 -26.46 -3.75 26.40
N ARG A 361 -27.23 -3.23 25.43
CA ARG A 361 -28.65 -2.90 25.61
C ARG A 361 -29.54 -4.13 25.83
N HIS A 362 -29.04 -5.33 25.52
CA HIS A 362 -29.78 -6.58 25.73
C HIS A 362 -29.57 -7.11 27.17
N PRO A 363 -30.61 -7.22 27.98
CA PRO A 363 -30.46 -7.53 29.42
C PRO A 363 -29.94 -8.95 29.70
N GLY A 364 -30.03 -9.86 28.71
CA GLY A 364 -29.54 -11.23 28.82
C GLY A 364 -28.02 -11.39 28.62
N VAL A 365 -27.33 -10.33 28.22
CA VAL A 365 -25.86 -10.38 27.97
C VAL A 365 -25.08 -10.49 29.27
N ARG A 366 -24.27 -11.52 29.38
CA ARG A 366 -23.42 -11.80 30.55
C ARG A 366 -21.94 -11.57 30.26
N ARG A 367 -21.52 -11.78 29.01
CA ARG A 367 -20.13 -11.63 28.57
C ARG A 367 -20.07 -11.20 27.12
N VAL A 368 -19.20 -10.23 26.85
CA VAL A 368 -18.85 -9.77 25.51
C VAL A 368 -17.32 -9.86 25.37
N ASP A 369 -16.85 -10.67 24.47
CA ASP A 369 -15.44 -10.68 24.07
C ASP A 369 -15.30 -9.88 22.78
N VAL A 370 -14.39 -8.90 22.76
CA VAL A 370 -14.10 -8.04 21.61
C VAL A 370 -12.70 -8.38 21.12
N VAL A 371 -12.57 -8.79 19.87
CA VAL A 371 -11.26 -9.08 19.26
C VAL A 371 -10.94 -7.99 18.25
N GLU A 372 -10.11 -7.05 18.66
CA GLU A 372 -9.69 -5.91 17.87
C GLU A 372 -8.19 -5.99 17.61
N ARG A 373 -7.78 -5.73 16.37
CA ARG A 373 -6.37 -5.78 16.00
C ARG A 373 -5.59 -4.55 16.47
N ASP A 374 -6.26 -3.39 16.50
CA ASP A 374 -5.63 -2.10 16.77
C ASP A 374 -5.90 -1.64 18.21
N ALA A 375 -4.90 -1.81 19.07
CA ALA A 375 -4.96 -1.32 20.45
C ALA A 375 -5.10 0.21 20.54
N GLY A 376 -4.62 0.95 19.54
CA GLY A 376 -4.72 2.40 19.47
C GLY A 376 -6.16 2.87 19.27
N VAL A 377 -6.93 2.18 18.42
CA VAL A 377 -8.38 2.45 18.25
C VAL A 377 -9.12 2.23 19.56
N VAL A 378 -8.86 1.12 20.26
CA VAL A 378 -9.47 0.81 21.56
C VAL A 378 -9.11 1.88 22.61
N SER A 379 -7.83 2.27 22.67
CA SER A 379 -7.37 3.33 23.57
C SER A 379 -8.09 4.66 23.28
N LEU A 380 -8.18 5.03 22.01
CA LEU A 380 -8.88 6.25 21.60
C LEU A 380 -10.39 6.20 21.92
N ALA A 381 -11.02 5.04 21.70
CA ALA A 381 -12.44 4.82 22.03
C ALA A 381 -12.77 4.96 23.51
N ARG A 382 -11.80 4.69 24.40
CA ARG A 382 -11.91 4.89 25.85
C ARG A 382 -11.57 6.32 26.28
N THR A 383 -10.55 6.92 25.68
CA THR A 383 -9.95 8.17 26.17
C THR A 383 -10.47 9.43 25.49
N ASP A 384 -10.88 9.36 24.22
CA ASP A 384 -11.44 10.52 23.53
C ASP A 384 -12.84 10.86 24.06
N PRO A 385 -13.06 12.09 24.58
CA PRO A 385 -14.32 12.42 25.25
C PRO A 385 -15.55 12.38 24.34
N ALA A 386 -15.40 12.54 23.02
CA ALA A 386 -16.53 12.51 22.11
C ALA A 386 -16.86 11.09 21.68
N LEU A 387 -15.82 10.27 21.40
CA LEU A 387 -15.99 8.87 20.99
C LEU A 387 -16.46 8.02 22.18
N SER A 388 -15.90 8.21 23.38
CA SER A 388 -16.31 7.49 24.59
C SER A 388 -17.75 7.81 25.02
N ARG A 389 -18.20 9.06 24.84
CA ARG A 389 -19.62 9.40 25.02
C ARG A 389 -20.51 8.77 23.95
N LEU A 390 -20.06 8.74 22.70
CA LEU A 390 -20.81 8.17 21.59
C LEU A 390 -21.02 6.65 21.79
N ASN A 391 -19.99 5.95 22.23
CA ASN A 391 -20.07 4.52 22.55
C ASN A 391 -20.65 4.23 23.95
N ALA A 392 -21.07 5.27 24.70
CA ALA A 392 -21.62 5.18 26.03
C ALA A 392 -20.72 4.43 27.03
N HIS A 393 -19.39 4.60 26.90
CA HIS A 393 -18.35 3.93 27.72
C HIS A 393 -18.47 2.40 27.70
N SER A 394 -18.97 1.83 26.61
CA SER A 394 -19.28 0.40 26.49
C SER A 394 -18.07 -0.50 26.69
N LEU A 395 -16.86 -0.05 26.34
CA LEU A 395 -15.63 -0.82 26.50
C LEU A 395 -15.12 -0.88 27.95
N ASP A 396 -15.71 -0.10 28.86
CA ASP A 396 -15.39 -0.09 30.29
C ASP A 396 -16.42 -0.90 31.13
N ASP A 397 -17.46 -1.45 30.48
CA ASP A 397 -18.44 -2.29 31.15
C ASP A 397 -17.77 -3.59 31.66
N PRO A 398 -18.00 -4.01 32.92
CA PRO A 398 -17.35 -5.18 33.50
C PRO A 398 -17.64 -6.51 32.76
N ARG A 399 -18.68 -6.56 31.94
CA ARG A 399 -18.99 -7.72 31.08
C ARG A 399 -18.13 -7.79 29.83
N VAL A 400 -17.40 -6.73 29.48
CA VAL A 400 -16.65 -6.58 28.22
C VAL A 400 -15.17 -6.90 28.44
N HIS A 401 -14.66 -7.80 27.61
CA HIS A 401 -13.26 -8.20 27.60
C HIS A 401 -12.68 -7.92 26.21
N VAL A 402 -11.77 -6.96 26.13
CA VAL A 402 -11.10 -6.62 24.87
C VAL A 402 -9.79 -7.41 24.76
N VAL A 403 -9.61 -8.09 23.64
CA VAL A 403 -8.40 -8.83 23.29
C VAL A 403 -7.79 -8.20 22.05
N THR A 404 -6.54 -7.75 22.14
CA THR A 404 -5.79 -7.24 20.97
C THR A 404 -5.21 -8.41 20.20
N ALA A 405 -5.82 -8.77 19.07
CA ALA A 405 -5.38 -9.88 18.22
C ALA A 405 -5.94 -9.77 16.80
N ASP A 406 -5.30 -10.46 15.86
CA ASP A 406 -5.90 -10.71 14.54
C ASP A 406 -7.08 -11.68 14.68
N ALA A 407 -8.23 -11.32 14.13
CA ALA A 407 -9.47 -12.10 14.29
C ALA A 407 -9.37 -13.51 13.71
N PHE A 408 -8.63 -13.70 12.60
CA PHE A 408 -8.43 -15.01 11.98
C PHE A 408 -7.60 -15.93 12.89
N ASP A 409 -6.49 -15.41 13.41
CA ASP A 409 -5.58 -16.18 14.27
C ASP A 409 -6.23 -16.48 15.63
N TRP A 410 -6.97 -15.54 16.18
CA TRP A 410 -7.71 -15.72 17.41
C TRP A 410 -8.79 -16.81 17.30
N LEU A 411 -9.57 -16.81 16.21
CA LEU A 411 -10.61 -17.83 15.98
C LEU A 411 -10.05 -19.25 15.87
N ARG A 412 -8.80 -19.43 15.44
CA ARG A 412 -8.14 -20.75 15.36
C ARG A 412 -7.91 -21.39 16.72
N THR A 413 -7.82 -20.58 17.77
CA THR A 413 -7.54 -21.01 19.15
C THR A 413 -8.76 -20.88 20.07
N ALA A 414 -9.83 -20.25 19.59
CA ALA A 414 -11.03 -20.03 20.37
C ALA A 414 -11.80 -21.33 20.65
N PRO A 415 -12.41 -21.48 21.85
CA PRO A 415 -13.13 -22.69 22.20
C PRO A 415 -14.39 -22.87 21.32
N ALA A 416 -14.59 -24.10 20.85
CA ALA A 416 -15.77 -24.46 20.08
C ALA A 416 -17.05 -24.30 20.90
N GLY A 417 -18.13 -23.79 20.26
CA GLY A 417 -19.45 -23.64 20.89
C GLY A 417 -19.49 -22.60 22.02
N ALA A 418 -18.52 -21.71 22.10
CA ALA A 418 -18.39 -20.77 23.20
C ALA A 418 -19.41 -19.63 23.16
N TYR A 419 -19.93 -19.25 22.00
CA TYR A 419 -20.73 -18.03 21.82
C TYR A 419 -22.13 -18.30 21.30
N ASP A 420 -23.10 -17.55 21.84
CA ASP A 420 -24.48 -17.57 21.36
C ASP A 420 -24.65 -16.65 20.12
N VAL A 421 -23.85 -15.57 20.05
CA VAL A 421 -23.86 -14.60 18.95
C VAL A 421 -22.42 -14.20 18.59
N VAL A 422 -22.14 -14.14 17.31
CA VAL A 422 -20.91 -13.54 16.74
C VAL A 422 -21.31 -12.36 15.87
N VAL A 423 -20.78 -11.18 16.16
CA VAL A 423 -20.95 -9.96 15.39
C VAL A 423 -19.63 -9.66 14.66
N SER A 424 -19.64 -9.68 13.35
CA SER A 424 -18.49 -9.31 12.52
C SER A 424 -18.61 -7.86 12.07
N ASP A 425 -17.96 -6.96 12.81
CA ASP A 425 -17.87 -5.54 12.53
C ASP A 425 -16.51 -5.20 11.91
N LEU A 426 -16.16 -5.97 10.90
CA LEU A 426 -14.94 -5.83 10.13
C LEU A 426 -15.18 -4.92 8.90
N PRO A 427 -14.13 -4.30 8.34
CA PRO A 427 -14.23 -3.59 7.07
C PRO A 427 -14.84 -4.51 6.01
N HIS A 428 -15.73 -4.02 5.17
CA HIS A 428 -16.38 -4.87 4.15
C HIS A 428 -15.37 -5.44 3.13
N PRO A 429 -15.68 -6.59 2.47
CA PRO A 429 -14.81 -7.20 1.48
C PRO A 429 -14.52 -6.24 0.30
N GLY A 430 -13.31 -6.31 -0.26
CA GLY A 430 -12.86 -5.45 -1.36
C GLY A 430 -12.30 -4.09 -0.94
N ILE A 431 -12.40 -3.70 0.35
CA ILE A 431 -11.77 -2.48 0.89
C ILE A 431 -10.45 -2.80 1.62
N THR A 432 -10.35 -3.96 2.21
CA THR A 432 -9.17 -4.35 3.00
C THR A 432 -8.22 -5.22 2.18
N ALA A 433 -6.93 -5.02 2.36
CA ALA A 433 -5.91 -5.94 1.88
C ALA A 433 -6.03 -7.36 2.48
N SER A 434 -6.77 -7.49 3.59
CA SER A 434 -6.95 -8.74 4.30
C SER A 434 -8.16 -9.52 3.79
N THR A 435 -8.08 -10.07 2.58
CA THR A 435 -9.12 -10.93 2.00
C THR A 435 -9.35 -12.22 2.81
N LYS A 436 -8.40 -12.61 3.67
CA LYS A 436 -8.52 -13.79 4.55
C LYS A 436 -9.74 -13.73 5.49
N LEU A 437 -10.15 -12.53 5.92
CA LEU A 437 -11.29 -12.32 6.84
C LEU A 437 -12.66 -12.52 6.17
N TYR A 438 -12.67 -12.78 4.86
CA TYR A 438 -13.89 -13.00 4.07
C TYR A 438 -13.84 -14.32 3.31
N ALA A 439 -12.89 -15.19 3.65
CA ALA A 439 -12.75 -16.50 3.06
C ALA A 439 -13.68 -17.52 3.73
N GLN A 440 -14.00 -18.58 3.00
CA GLN A 440 -14.79 -19.72 3.50
C GLN A 440 -14.18 -20.31 4.78
N GLU A 441 -12.86 -20.35 4.85
CA GLU A 441 -12.12 -20.89 6.00
C GLU A 441 -12.34 -20.03 7.25
N PHE A 442 -12.37 -18.71 7.11
CA PHE A 442 -12.67 -17.77 8.21
C PHE A 442 -14.07 -18.02 8.77
N TYR A 443 -15.05 -18.13 7.90
CA TYR A 443 -16.43 -18.39 8.33
C TYR A 443 -16.63 -19.81 8.84
N GLY A 444 -15.82 -20.77 8.41
CA GLY A 444 -15.72 -22.09 9.01
C GLY A 444 -15.29 -22.02 10.48
N LEU A 445 -14.25 -21.23 10.78
CA LEU A 445 -13.79 -20.97 12.15
C LEU A 445 -14.85 -20.22 12.98
N ALA A 446 -15.46 -19.18 12.41
CA ALA A 446 -16.53 -18.44 13.07
C ALA A 446 -17.75 -19.34 13.38
N ARG A 447 -18.06 -20.30 12.51
CA ARG A 447 -19.10 -21.31 12.76
C ARG A 447 -18.72 -22.25 13.91
N GLN A 448 -17.45 -22.67 14.03
CA GLN A 448 -17.01 -23.57 15.10
C GLN A 448 -17.19 -22.97 16.50
N VAL A 449 -17.00 -21.66 16.67
CA VAL A 449 -17.17 -20.99 17.95
C VAL A 449 -18.64 -20.73 18.32
N LEU A 450 -19.59 -20.89 17.39
CA LEU A 450 -21.02 -20.78 17.66
C LEU A 450 -21.53 -21.99 18.44
N GLY A 451 -22.22 -21.71 19.53
CA GLY A 451 -22.97 -22.72 20.29
C GLY A 451 -24.25 -23.20 19.55
N PRO A 452 -24.91 -24.23 20.05
CA PRO A 452 -26.15 -24.73 19.47
C PRO A 452 -27.23 -23.63 19.33
N GLY A 453 -27.67 -23.37 18.10
CA GLY A 453 -28.61 -22.29 17.78
C GLY A 453 -27.98 -20.89 17.80
N GLY A 454 -26.67 -20.81 17.84
CA GLY A 454 -25.91 -19.56 17.73
C GLY A 454 -26.07 -18.90 16.37
N ARG A 455 -25.81 -17.60 16.31
CA ARG A 455 -25.98 -16.77 15.12
C ARG A 455 -24.74 -15.94 14.86
N LEU A 456 -24.46 -15.76 13.59
CA LEU A 456 -23.41 -14.88 13.06
C LEU A 456 -24.09 -13.78 12.24
N VAL A 457 -23.71 -12.55 12.46
CA VAL A 457 -24.06 -11.42 11.59
C VAL A 457 -22.78 -10.82 10.99
N VAL A 458 -22.84 -10.53 9.70
CA VAL A 458 -21.71 -9.99 8.95
C VAL A 458 -22.15 -8.79 8.13
N HIS A 459 -21.38 -7.71 8.17
CA HIS A 459 -21.51 -6.58 7.25
C HIS A 459 -20.82 -6.91 5.93
N GLY A 460 -21.54 -6.82 4.81
CA GLY A 460 -21.06 -7.18 3.47
C GLY A 460 -20.87 -6.01 2.50
N GLY A 461 -20.96 -4.77 3.00
CA GLY A 461 -20.90 -3.57 2.15
C GLY A 461 -22.23 -3.20 1.54
N SER A 462 -22.24 -2.33 0.52
CA SER A 462 -23.46 -1.89 -0.17
C SER A 462 -24.01 -2.96 -1.09
N VAL A 463 -25.28 -3.27 -0.95
CA VAL A 463 -26.01 -4.20 -1.82
C VAL A 463 -26.29 -3.58 -3.19
N ALA A 464 -26.43 -2.26 -3.26
CA ALA A 464 -26.72 -1.55 -4.50
C ALA A 464 -25.46 -1.35 -5.35
N SER A 465 -24.38 -0.81 -4.76
CA SER A 465 -23.16 -0.44 -5.50
C SER A 465 -22.16 -1.61 -5.66
N ARG A 466 -22.14 -2.56 -4.70
CA ARG A 466 -21.23 -3.71 -4.70
C ARG A 466 -21.99 -5.03 -4.68
N ARG A 467 -22.94 -5.16 -5.60
CA ARG A 467 -23.87 -6.27 -5.65
C ARG A 467 -23.18 -7.64 -5.75
N ARG A 468 -22.14 -7.78 -6.57
CA ARG A 468 -21.40 -9.05 -6.72
C ARG A 468 -20.68 -9.42 -5.43
N ASP A 469 -19.94 -8.48 -4.84
CA ASP A 469 -19.19 -8.72 -3.60
C ASP A 469 -20.12 -9.16 -2.46
N PHE A 470 -21.24 -8.46 -2.29
CA PHE A 470 -22.24 -8.82 -1.28
C PHE A 470 -22.79 -10.23 -1.45
N TRP A 471 -23.18 -10.62 -2.67
CA TRP A 471 -23.72 -11.96 -2.93
C TRP A 471 -22.63 -13.04 -2.99
N THR A 472 -21.38 -12.70 -3.26
CA THR A 472 -20.22 -13.58 -3.06
C THR A 472 -20.02 -13.89 -1.58
N LEU A 473 -20.20 -12.89 -0.69
CA LEU A 473 -20.17 -13.10 0.75
C LEU A 473 -21.26 -14.09 1.21
N ASP A 474 -22.51 -13.92 0.75
CA ASP A 474 -23.60 -14.86 1.04
C ASP A 474 -23.26 -16.28 0.56
N ALA A 475 -22.72 -16.42 -0.66
CA ALA A 475 -22.27 -17.71 -1.19
C ALA A 475 -21.14 -18.32 -0.36
N THR A 476 -20.20 -17.51 0.11
CA THR A 476 -19.08 -17.93 0.95
C THR A 476 -19.54 -18.44 2.32
N LEU A 477 -20.45 -17.72 2.97
CA LEU A 477 -21.06 -18.15 4.24
C LEU A 477 -21.81 -19.48 4.09
N ARG A 478 -22.53 -19.66 2.97
CA ARG A 478 -23.22 -20.93 2.66
C ARG A 478 -22.24 -22.07 2.41
N ALA A 479 -21.14 -21.80 1.70
CA ALA A 479 -20.09 -22.79 1.47
C ALA A 479 -19.37 -23.19 2.77
N ALA A 480 -19.30 -22.30 3.77
CA ALA A 480 -18.83 -22.60 5.12
C ALA A 480 -19.83 -23.44 5.96
N GLY A 481 -20.98 -23.83 5.37
CA GLY A 481 -22.00 -24.66 6.00
C GLY A 481 -23.05 -23.90 6.80
N LEU A 482 -23.14 -22.58 6.66
CA LEU A 482 -24.14 -21.74 7.31
C LEU A 482 -25.38 -21.56 6.44
N ARG A 483 -26.54 -21.35 7.08
CA ARG A 483 -27.78 -20.93 6.45
C ARG A 483 -27.97 -19.45 6.65
N THR A 484 -28.24 -18.71 5.58
CA THR A 484 -28.15 -17.26 5.55
C THR A 484 -29.47 -16.59 5.20
N THR A 485 -29.67 -15.38 5.73
CA THR A 485 -30.71 -14.44 5.32
C THR A 485 -30.07 -13.07 5.17
N ALA A 486 -30.12 -12.54 3.95
CA ALA A 486 -29.63 -11.21 3.63
C ALA A 486 -30.67 -10.13 3.90
N TYR A 487 -30.25 -8.96 4.36
CA TYR A 487 -31.07 -7.76 4.48
C TYR A 487 -30.24 -6.52 4.23
N ARG A 488 -30.89 -5.43 3.85
CA ARG A 488 -30.22 -4.16 3.59
C ARG A 488 -30.90 -3.02 4.33
N VAL A 489 -30.11 -2.07 4.82
CA VAL A 489 -30.63 -0.88 5.50
C VAL A 489 -30.14 0.36 4.76
N ARG A 490 -31.02 1.33 4.53
CA ARG A 490 -30.67 2.57 3.84
C ARG A 490 -30.08 3.58 4.81
N GLY A 491 -28.90 4.12 4.47
CA GLY A 491 -28.30 5.25 5.16
C GLY A 491 -28.87 6.59 4.70
N ARG A 492 -28.62 7.62 5.48
CA ARG A 492 -28.98 9.00 5.14
C ARG A 492 -27.90 9.76 4.37
N GLN A 493 -26.64 9.35 4.48
CA GLN A 493 -25.49 10.07 3.92
C GLN A 493 -24.56 9.21 3.05
N SER A 494 -23.91 9.90 2.13
CA SER A 494 -23.05 9.38 1.07
C SER A 494 -21.69 8.84 1.51
N GLY A 495 -21.29 8.96 2.77
CA GLY A 495 -19.89 8.75 3.16
C GLY A 495 -19.55 7.41 3.79
N TYR A 496 -20.49 6.81 4.49
CA TYR A 496 -20.21 5.64 5.34
C TYR A 496 -19.92 4.34 4.59
N ALA A 497 -20.40 4.20 3.38
CA ALA A 497 -20.22 3.00 2.56
C ALA A 497 -19.34 3.22 1.31
N ALA A 498 -18.94 4.47 1.04
CA ALA A 498 -18.16 4.78 -0.15
C ALA A 498 -16.68 4.47 0.08
N GLY A 499 -16.17 3.48 -0.63
CA GLY A 499 -14.74 3.34 -0.90
C GLY A 499 -14.22 4.51 -1.75
N PRO A 500 -12.91 4.59 -2.01
CA PRO A 500 -12.25 5.68 -2.74
C PRO A 500 -12.69 5.86 -4.20
N ASP A 501 -13.61 5.04 -4.71
CA ASP A 501 -14.13 5.10 -6.09
C ASP A 501 -15.23 6.17 -6.28
N ARG A 502 -15.06 7.37 -5.68
CA ARG A 502 -15.92 8.51 -5.99
C ARG A 502 -15.60 9.05 -7.39
N GLY A 503 -16.29 8.55 -8.40
CA GLY A 503 -16.49 9.30 -9.63
C GLY A 503 -17.46 10.47 -9.37
N PRO A 504 -17.18 11.68 -9.86
CA PRO A 504 -17.97 12.88 -9.57
C PRO A 504 -19.37 12.92 -10.18
N ALA A 505 -19.80 11.87 -10.88
CA ALA A 505 -21.11 11.81 -11.55
C ALA A 505 -22.24 11.19 -10.71
N ASP A 506 -21.94 10.57 -9.55
CA ASP A 506 -22.95 9.83 -8.77
C ASP A 506 -23.51 10.57 -7.53
N THR A 507 -23.22 11.84 -7.36
CA THR A 507 -23.62 12.60 -6.16
C THR A 507 -25.10 12.93 -6.08
N ALA A 508 -25.91 12.67 -7.10
CA ALA A 508 -27.32 13.11 -7.10
C ALA A 508 -28.36 12.03 -6.76
N SER A 509 -28.02 10.72 -6.71
CA SER A 509 -29.04 9.68 -6.48
C SER A 509 -28.55 8.33 -5.95
N ALA A 510 -27.29 8.16 -5.58
CA ALA A 510 -26.84 6.92 -4.98
C ALA A 510 -27.42 6.78 -3.55
N HIS A 511 -28.49 6.02 -3.43
CA HIS A 511 -29.01 5.59 -2.14
C HIS A 511 -27.93 4.74 -1.45
N HIS A 512 -27.29 5.30 -0.43
CA HIS A 512 -26.31 4.57 0.37
C HIS A 512 -27.06 3.54 1.20
N ASP A 513 -26.69 2.29 1.00
CA ASP A 513 -27.23 1.18 1.75
C ASP A 513 -26.09 0.34 2.36
N TRP A 514 -26.39 -0.31 3.46
CA TRP A 514 -25.56 -1.33 4.07
C TRP A 514 -26.23 -2.68 3.94
N GLY A 515 -25.48 -3.63 3.44
CA GLY A 515 -25.89 -5.01 3.36
C GLY A 515 -25.38 -5.81 4.56
N PHE A 516 -26.27 -6.59 5.13
CA PHE A 516 -25.95 -7.50 6.23
C PHE A 516 -26.41 -8.90 5.89
N VAL A 517 -25.64 -9.89 6.35
CA VAL A 517 -26.01 -11.30 6.25
C VAL A 517 -26.10 -11.88 7.66
N LEU A 518 -27.30 -12.29 8.06
CA LEU A 518 -27.52 -13.04 9.29
C LEU A 518 -27.47 -14.52 8.97
N ALA A 519 -26.64 -15.28 9.71
CA ALA A 519 -26.35 -16.68 9.45
C ALA A 519 -26.51 -17.54 10.71
N ALA A 520 -26.85 -18.81 10.53
CA ALA A 520 -26.91 -19.81 11.59
C ALA A 520 -26.63 -21.20 11.03
N ASP A 521 -26.30 -22.16 11.91
CA ASP A 521 -25.88 -23.51 11.50
C ASP A 521 -27.05 -24.34 10.90
N ARG A 522 -28.23 -24.36 11.54
CA ARG A 522 -29.29 -25.31 11.21
C ARG A 522 -30.32 -24.79 10.22
N HIS A 523 -30.83 -23.59 10.41
CA HIS A 523 -31.91 -22.97 9.64
C HIS A 523 -31.55 -21.52 9.32
N ALA A 524 -31.99 -21.03 8.17
CA ALA A 524 -31.87 -19.61 7.84
C ALA A 524 -32.58 -18.77 8.90
N PRO A 525 -31.87 -17.92 9.64
CA PRO A 525 -32.45 -17.14 10.71
C PRO A 525 -33.34 -16.03 10.13
N ARG A 526 -34.47 -15.77 10.76
CA ARG A 526 -35.31 -14.64 10.38
C ARG A 526 -34.85 -13.40 11.15
N PRO A 527 -34.41 -12.33 10.45
CA PRO A 527 -34.13 -11.07 11.11
C PRO A 527 -35.37 -10.55 11.82
N ARG A 528 -35.29 -10.36 13.14
CA ARG A 528 -36.35 -9.86 14.00
C ARG A 528 -35.75 -9.20 15.22
N LEU A 529 -36.50 -8.37 15.89
CA LEU A 529 -36.10 -7.72 17.13
C LEU A 529 -36.43 -8.60 18.35
N ASP A 530 -35.61 -8.47 19.39
CA ASP A 530 -35.88 -9.12 20.68
C ASP A 530 -36.95 -8.27 21.43
N PRO A 531 -38.12 -8.85 21.75
CA PRO A 531 -39.15 -8.12 22.42
C PRO A 531 -38.79 -7.74 23.88
N ALA A 532 -37.80 -8.41 24.49
CA ALA A 532 -37.32 -8.14 25.83
C ALA A 532 -36.30 -6.99 25.90
N ALA A 533 -35.69 -6.63 24.75
CA ALA A 533 -34.73 -5.53 24.67
C ALA A 533 -35.42 -4.17 24.47
N PRO A 534 -34.77 -3.06 24.87
CA PRO A 534 -35.23 -1.72 24.51
C PRO A 534 -35.37 -1.57 23.01
N ARG A 535 -36.47 -0.97 22.56
CA ARG A 535 -36.72 -0.81 21.10
C ARG A 535 -35.61 0.01 20.45
N PRO A 536 -35.09 -0.43 19.31
CA PRO A 536 -34.19 0.38 18.48
C PRO A 536 -34.88 1.68 18.05
N ARG A 537 -34.10 2.72 17.82
CA ARG A 537 -34.61 4.04 17.39
C ARG A 537 -34.89 4.10 15.89
N THR A 538 -34.17 3.32 15.11
CA THR A 538 -34.18 3.41 13.64
C THR A 538 -34.72 2.15 12.96
N LEU A 539 -34.98 1.09 13.71
CA LEU A 539 -35.30 -0.24 13.19
C LEU A 539 -36.60 -0.76 13.78
N THR A 540 -37.43 -1.41 12.95
CA THR A 540 -38.65 -2.10 13.35
C THR A 540 -38.75 -3.47 12.67
N ASP A 541 -39.55 -4.40 13.19
CA ASP A 541 -39.76 -5.70 12.53
C ASP A 541 -40.36 -5.53 11.12
N ALA A 542 -41.21 -4.54 10.92
CA ALA A 542 -41.80 -4.25 9.61
C ALA A 542 -40.73 -3.74 8.61
N SER A 543 -39.84 -2.83 9.06
CA SER A 543 -38.74 -2.37 8.22
C SER A 543 -37.75 -3.51 7.90
N LEU A 544 -37.39 -4.35 8.87
CA LEU A 544 -36.55 -5.52 8.64
C LEU A 544 -37.15 -6.49 7.61
N ALA A 545 -38.43 -6.77 7.70
CA ALA A 545 -39.11 -7.63 6.71
C ALA A 545 -39.10 -7.02 5.30
N ALA A 546 -39.23 -5.69 5.19
CA ALA A 546 -39.09 -4.97 3.92
C ALA A 546 -37.65 -4.98 3.40
N ASP A 547 -36.68 -4.82 4.30
CA ASP A 547 -35.24 -4.82 4.00
C ASP A 547 -34.74 -6.17 3.52
N VAL A 548 -35.25 -7.29 4.06
CA VAL A 548 -35.01 -8.64 3.58
C VAL A 548 -35.50 -8.79 2.13
N ARG A 549 -36.77 -8.40 1.87
CA ARG A 549 -37.31 -8.47 0.50
C ARG A 549 -36.50 -7.62 -0.48
N ALA A 550 -36.13 -6.43 -0.05
CA ALA A 550 -35.37 -5.52 -0.87
C ALA A 550 -33.94 -6.03 -1.19
N ALA A 551 -33.29 -6.74 -0.27
CA ALA A 551 -32.02 -7.41 -0.54
C ALA A 551 -32.22 -8.58 -1.51
N GLU A 552 -33.22 -9.46 -1.30
CA GLU A 552 -33.47 -10.61 -2.15
C GLU A 552 -33.73 -10.23 -3.63
N HIS A 553 -34.39 -9.09 -3.89
CA HIS A 553 -34.57 -8.59 -5.27
C HIS A 553 -33.27 -8.28 -6.01
N THR A 554 -32.16 -8.13 -5.29
CA THR A 554 -30.82 -7.90 -5.88
C THR A 554 -30.01 -9.18 -6.02
N ARG A 555 -30.55 -10.34 -5.67
CA ARG A 555 -29.81 -11.61 -5.65
C ARG A 555 -29.12 -11.89 -6.98
N VAL A 556 -27.85 -12.30 -6.91
CA VAL A 556 -27.06 -12.80 -8.04
C VAL A 556 -26.86 -14.30 -7.81
N PRO A 557 -27.47 -15.17 -8.62
CA PRO A 557 -27.32 -16.61 -8.48
C PRO A 557 -25.97 -17.09 -9.02
N GLY A 558 -25.51 -18.27 -8.52
CA GLY A 558 -24.39 -18.99 -9.09
C GLY A 558 -23.01 -18.38 -8.84
N LEU A 559 -22.87 -17.44 -7.90
CA LEU A 559 -21.57 -16.90 -7.55
C LEU A 559 -20.74 -17.95 -6.79
N PRO A 560 -19.46 -18.12 -7.15
CA PRO A 560 -18.55 -19.01 -6.43
C PRO A 560 -18.17 -18.39 -5.07
N PRO A 561 -17.88 -19.24 -4.05
CA PRO A 561 -17.39 -18.77 -2.77
C PRO A 561 -15.97 -18.21 -2.89
N SER A 562 -15.62 -17.27 -2.00
CA SER A 562 -14.26 -16.80 -1.81
C SER A 562 -13.53 -17.74 -0.85
N THR A 563 -12.31 -18.13 -1.19
CA THR A 563 -11.43 -18.95 -0.35
C THR A 563 -10.09 -18.27 -0.17
N LEU A 564 -9.26 -18.76 0.75
CA LEU A 564 -7.89 -18.25 0.94
C LEU A 564 -7.03 -18.37 -0.33
N VAL A 565 -7.28 -19.42 -1.13
CA VAL A 565 -6.52 -19.70 -2.36
C VAL A 565 -7.09 -18.93 -3.56
N HIS A 566 -8.39 -18.70 -3.56
CA HIS A 566 -9.10 -17.98 -4.64
C HIS A 566 -9.98 -16.88 -4.05
N PRO A 567 -9.40 -15.73 -3.67
CA PRO A 567 -10.19 -14.56 -3.24
C PRO A 567 -11.02 -14.02 -4.40
N ARG A 568 -12.28 -13.64 -4.14
CA ARG A 568 -13.27 -13.28 -5.15
C ARG A 568 -13.87 -11.89 -4.97
N TYR A 569 -13.24 -11.03 -4.20
CA TYR A 569 -13.69 -9.66 -3.97
C TYR A 569 -12.84 -8.66 -4.73
N GLY A 570 -13.45 -7.59 -5.24
CA GLY A 570 -12.73 -6.50 -5.92
C GLY A 570 -12.66 -6.66 -7.45
N GLU A 571 -13.49 -7.55 -8.05
CA GLU A 571 -13.66 -7.65 -9.50
C GLU A 571 -14.83 -6.79 -10.01
#